data_0d16a1b0d4164cbbdfd791786afff00c
#
_entry.id   0d16a1b0d4164cbbdfd791786afff00c
#
_cell.length_a   1.000
_cell.length_b   1.000
_cell.length_c   1.000
_cell.angle_alpha   90.00
_cell.angle_beta   90.00
_cell.angle_gamma   90.00
#
_symmetry.space_group_name_H-M   'P 1'
#
loop_
_entity.id
_entity.type
_entity.pdbx_description
1 polymer ?
#
loop_
_entity_poly.entity_id
_entity_poly.type
_entity_poly.pdbx_seq_one_letter_code
_entity_poly.pdbx_strand_id
1 'polypeptide(L)'
;MVFWSGMMEMPENTDATLPSDLMHFDCLVISDLHLGSEVCQAKLLEGFLLWAVEHCDQLVINGDVFDDLNFKRLTKRHFACLKIIRRNSDRDDFRLVWVRGNHDGPIDIISHIVGVEILDEYEYSNGQVRLLILHGDQFDTFTTAYPWLTEVACGIFYFIQKYMPHRAARWIRRISKRWQRNSQLIQRRATEFARSRGLRYVTCGHTHLPLVADTDGVRYLNSGTWTEYPPCPFVSVKGTEVRLEYWPIAGVVAEPLNTEAEPATRPLAIPPPLPALG
;
A
#
# COMPACT_ATOMS: atom_id res chain seq x y z
N MET A 1 36.91 -9.81 2.10
CA MET A 1 36.52 -9.57 0.71
C MET A 1 35.63 -10.73 0.30
N VAL A 2 34.33 -10.64 0.58
CA VAL A 2 33.36 -11.70 0.28
C VAL A 2 32.46 -11.13 -0.82
N PHE A 3 32.61 -11.67 -2.01
CA PHE A 3 31.78 -11.35 -3.17
C PHE A 3 30.39 -11.91 -2.96
N TRP A 4 29.42 -11.05 -2.87
CA TRP A 4 27.99 -11.39 -2.96
C TRP A 4 27.62 -11.50 -4.44
N SER A 5 27.74 -12.69 -5.03
CA SER A 5 27.11 -13.08 -6.28
C SER A 5 25.79 -13.78 -5.97
N GLY A 6 24.81 -12.98 -5.64
CA GLY A 6 23.42 -13.40 -5.57
C GLY A 6 22.60 -12.56 -6.55
N MET A 7 22.83 -12.76 -7.82
CA MET A 7 21.89 -12.37 -8.86
C MET A 7 20.68 -13.28 -8.66
N MET A 8 19.60 -12.73 -8.07
CA MET A 8 18.32 -13.39 -7.99
C MET A 8 17.78 -13.43 -9.41
N GLU A 9 18.00 -14.54 -10.09
CA GLU A 9 17.33 -14.86 -11.33
C GLU A 9 15.82 -14.82 -11.05
N MET A 10 15.13 -14.05 -11.84
CA MET A 10 13.66 -14.09 -11.89
C MET A 10 13.29 -15.53 -12.25
N PRO A 11 12.39 -16.19 -11.51
CA PRO A 11 11.97 -17.52 -11.89
C PRO A 11 11.35 -17.44 -13.29
N GLU A 12 11.95 -18.14 -14.24
CA GLU A 12 11.36 -18.39 -15.53
C GLU A 12 10.08 -19.21 -15.32
N ASN A 13 9.00 -18.62 -15.74
CA ASN A 13 7.78 -19.19 -16.27
C ASN A 13 7.45 -20.62 -15.83
N THR A 14 6.69 -20.77 -14.75
CA THR A 14 5.82 -21.93 -14.62
C THR A 14 4.41 -21.47 -14.97
N ASP A 15 4.03 -21.77 -16.21
CA ASP A 15 2.69 -21.66 -16.77
C ASP A 15 1.76 -22.64 -16.03
N ALA A 16 1.21 -22.19 -14.92
CA ALA A 16 0.07 -22.79 -14.26
C ALA A 16 -0.90 -21.64 -13.95
N THR A 17 -1.68 -21.29 -14.94
CA THR A 17 -2.87 -20.45 -14.75
C THR A 17 -3.83 -21.20 -13.83
N LEU A 18 -3.76 -20.88 -12.52
CA LEU A 18 -4.81 -21.31 -11.59
C LEU A 18 -6.11 -20.61 -12.01
N PRO A 19 -7.24 -21.31 -12.04
CA PRO A 19 -8.53 -20.70 -12.27
C PRO A 19 -8.75 -19.54 -11.29
N SER A 20 -9.24 -18.41 -11.76
CA SER A 20 -9.49 -17.20 -10.97
C SER A 20 -10.34 -17.47 -9.71
N ASP A 21 -11.23 -18.44 -9.77
CA ASP A 21 -12.14 -18.84 -8.70
C ASP A 21 -11.45 -19.56 -7.51
N LEU A 22 -10.17 -19.95 -7.65
CA LEU A 22 -9.40 -20.62 -6.58
C LEU A 22 -8.49 -19.67 -5.79
N MET A 23 -8.42 -18.38 -6.16
CA MET A 23 -7.55 -17.41 -5.50
C MET A 23 -8.33 -16.53 -4.52
N HIS A 24 -8.71 -17.11 -3.37
CA HIS A 24 -9.20 -16.33 -2.23
C HIS A 24 -8.11 -16.26 -1.15
N PHE A 25 -7.93 -15.09 -0.55
CA PHE A 25 -6.94 -14.82 0.47
C PHE A 25 -7.63 -14.45 1.78
N ASP A 26 -7.04 -14.83 2.89
CA ASP A 26 -7.55 -14.45 4.20
C ASP A 26 -7.27 -12.95 4.48
N CYS A 27 -6.12 -12.46 4.00
CA CYS A 27 -5.75 -11.04 4.15
C CYS A 27 -4.80 -10.60 3.04
N LEU A 28 -4.99 -9.38 2.56
CA LEU A 28 -4.04 -8.68 1.70
C LEU A 28 -3.56 -7.40 2.38
N VAL A 29 -2.27 -7.07 2.20
CA VAL A 29 -1.68 -5.84 2.76
C VAL A 29 -0.97 -5.07 1.65
N ILE A 30 -1.31 -3.80 1.49
CA ILE A 30 -0.64 -2.84 0.60
C ILE A 30 -0.19 -1.63 1.40
N SER A 31 0.82 -0.91 0.93
CA SER A 31 1.29 0.33 1.57
C SER A 31 1.78 1.34 0.55
N ASP A 32 2.04 2.54 0.99
CA ASP A 32 2.75 3.58 0.22
C ASP A 32 2.08 3.84 -1.15
N LEU A 33 0.77 4.14 -1.11
CA LEU A 33 -0.04 4.38 -2.29
C LEU A 33 0.23 5.77 -2.88
N HIS A 34 0.49 6.75 -2.01
CA HIS A 34 0.79 8.14 -2.33
C HIS A 34 -0.19 8.75 -3.34
N LEU A 35 -1.49 8.66 -3.06
CA LEU A 35 -2.52 9.32 -3.85
C LEU A 35 -2.28 10.84 -3.85
N GLY A 36 -2.27 11.44 -5.04
CA GLY A 36 -1.87 12.84 -5.25
C GLY A 36 -0.49 12.96 -5.88
N SER A 37 0.37 11.95 -5.78
CA SER A 37 1.65 11.88 -6.47
C SER A 37 1.46 11.64 -7.97
N GLU A 38 2.22 12.35 -8.81
CA GLU A 38 2.22 12.13 -10.26
C GLU A 38 2.79 10.77 -10.68
N VAL A 39 3.53 10.11 -9.78
CA VAL A 39 4.13 8.79 -10.01
C VAL A 39 3.29 7.64 -9.44
N CYS A 40 2.18 7.95 -8.76
CA CYS A 40 1.25 6.95 -8.26
C CYS A 40 0.69 6.10 -9.40
N GLN A 41 0.75 4.78 -9.26
CA GLN A 41 0.22 3.82 -10.23
C GLN A 41 -1.30 3.66 -10.09
N ALA A 42 -2.03 4.78 -10.04
CA ALA A 42 -3.45 4.84 -9.70
C ALA A 42 -4.34 3.94 -10.59
N LYS A 43 -3.97 3.72 -11.87
CA LYS A 43 -4.72 2.79 -12.74
C LYS A 43 -4.58 1.34 -12.30
N LEU A 44 -3.38 0.94 -11.91
CA LEU A 44 -3.12 -0.42 -11.43
C LEU A 44 -3.72 -0.62 -10.04
N LEU A 45 -3.63 0.41 -9.19
CA LEU A 45 -4.23 0.42 -7.87
C LEU A 45 -5.75 0.27 -7.92
N GLU A 46 -6.43 1.01 -8.81
CA GLU A 46 -7.87 0.89 -9.04
C GLU A 46 -8.25 -0.55 -9.41
N GLY A 47 -7.51 -1.16 -10.36
CA GLY A 47 -7.73 -2.55 -10.76
C GLY A 47 -7.46 -3.55 -9.63
N PHE A 48 -6.39 -3.33 -8.86
CA PHE A 48 -6.09 -4.16 -7.69
C PHE A 48 -7.19 -4.06 -6.61
N LEU A 49 -7.63 -2.85 -6.27
CA LEU A 49 -8.66 -2.65 -5.25
C LEU A 49 -9.97 -3.33 -5.62
N LEU A 50 -10.39 -3.21 -6.90
CA LEU A 50 -11.59 -3.90 -7.39
C LEU A 50 -11.45 -5.42 -7.30
N TRP A 51 -10.29 -5.95 -7.66
CA TRP A 51 -10.02 -7.37 -7.55
C TRP A 51 -9.93 -7.81 -6.08
N ALA A 52 -9.20 -7.08 -5.25
CA ALA A 52 -8.96 -7.46 -3.85
C ALA A 52 -10.25 -7.59 -3.04
N VAL A 53 -11.21 -6.67 -3.22
CA VAL A 53 -12.49 -6.70 -2.48
C VAL A 53 -13.37 -7.90 -2.81
N GLU A 54 -13.09 -8.61 -3.90
CA GLU A 54 -13.79 -9.84 -4.30
C GLU A 54 -12.97 -11.11 -4.02
N HIS A 55 -11.67 -10.96 -3.65
CA HIS A 55 -10.75 -12.08 -3.52
C HIS A 55 -10.05 -12.17 -2.17
N CYS A 56 -10.47 -11.38 -1.18
CA CYS A 56 -9.99 -11.56 0.20
C CYS A 56 -11.06 -11.20 1.22
N ASP A 57 -10.93 -11.78 2.41
CA ASP A 57 -11.79 -11.44 3.55
C ASP A 57 -11.42 -10.10 4.16
N GLN A 58 -10.13 -9.74 4.07
CA GLN A 58 -9.62 -8.53 4.67
C GLN A 58 -8.55 -7.85 3.82
N LEU A 59 -8.67 -6.53 3.66
CA LEU A 59 -7.63 -5.67 3.09
C LEU A 59 -7.08 -4.72 4.15
N VAL A 60 -5.77 -4.69 4.31
CA VAL A 60 -5.07 -3.73 5.17
C VAL A 60 -4.29 -2.76 4.30
N ILE A 61 -4.55 -1.47 4.46
CA ILE A 61 -3.77 -0.39 3.87
C ILE A 61 -2.79 0.09 4.94
N ASN A 62 -1.52 -0.23 4.76
CA ASN A 62 -0.48 -0.05 5.76
C ASN A 62 0.28 1.27 5.56
N GLY A 63 -0.43 2.39 5.65
CA GLY A 63 0.12 3.74 5.69
C GLY A 63 0.47 4.36 4.35
N ASP A 64 0.68 5.67 4.40
CA ASP A 64 1.05 6.52 3.28
C ASP A 64 0.07 6.40 2.09
N VAL A 65 -1.22 6.50 2.40
CA VAL A 65 -2.28 6.53 1.38
C VAL A 65 -2.23 7.80 0.58
N PHE A 66 -1.99 8.93 1.23
CA PHE A 66 -1.82 10.22 0.58
C PHE A 66 -0.34 10.59 0.42
N ASP A 67 -0.02 11.31 -0.65
CA ASP A 67 1.33 11.85 -0.87
C ASP A 67 1.58 13.06 0.05
N ASP A 68 0.56 13.92 0.14
CA ASP A 68 0.46 15.04 1.07
C ASP A 68 -1.01 15.43 1.29
N LEU A 69 -1.25 16.43 2.14
CA LEU A 69 -2.58 16.96 2.43
C LEU A 69 -3.11 17.94 1.37
N ASN A 70 -2.42 18.12 0.26
CA ASN A 70 -2.90 18.94 -0.84
C ASN A 70 -3.86 18.16 -1.74
N PHE A 71 -5.09 17.99 -1.30
CA PHE A 71 -6.13 17.27 -2.04
C PHE A 71 -6.44 17.83 -3.44
N LYS A 72 -5.96 19.04 -3.78
CA LYS A 72 -6.06 19.58 -5.15
C LYS A 72 -5.23 18.77 -6.15
N ARG A 73 -4.25 18.01 -5.69
CA ARG A 73 -3.42 17.11 -6.51
C ARG A 73 -4.12 15.80 -6.86
N LEU A 74 -5.22 15.47 -6.19
CA LEU A 74 -5.98 14.26 -6.46
C LEU A 74 -6.64 14.33 -7.83
N THR A 75 -6.32 13.38 -8.69
CA THR A 75 -6.94 13.20 -10.00
C THR A 75 -8.27 12.43 -9.88
N LYS A 76 -9.07 12.41 -10.96
CA LYS A 76 -10.30 11.59 -11.02
C LYS A 76 -10.05 10.12 -10.66
N ARG A 77 -8.88 9.58 -11.04
CA ARG A 77 -8.51 8.20 -10.78
C ARG A 77 -8.14 7.97 -9.31
N HIS A 78 -7.47 8.92 -8.68
CA HIS A 78 -7.24 8.87 -7.23
C HIS A 78 -8.56 8.85 -6.46
N PHE A 79 -9.52 9.67 -6.87
CA PHE A 79 -10.87 9.65 -6.28
C PHE A 79 -11.61 8.34 -6.56
N ALA A 80 -11.38 7.67 -7.70
CA ALA A 80 -11.94 6.34 -7.95
C ALA A 80 -11.41 5.31 -6.94
N CYS A 81 -10.10 5.32 -6.65
CA CYS A 81 -9.52 4.46 -5.60
C CYS A 81 -10.15 4.75 -4.23
N LEU A 82 -10.23 6.02 -3.82
CA LEU A 82 -10.87 6.40 -2.55
C LEU A 82 -12.34 5.99 -2.47
N LYS A 83 -13.07 6.09 -3.59
CA LYS A 83 -14.47 5.65 -3.67
C LYS A 83 -14.60 4.14 -3.48
N ILE A 84 -13.69 3.34 -4.04
CA ILE A 84 -13.68 1.89 -3.83
C ILE A 84 -13.43 1.59 -2.35
N ILE A 85 -12.42 2.22 -1.74
CA ILE A 85 -12.11 2.09 -0.32
C ILE A 85 -13.34 2.44 0.53
N ARG A 86 -13.91 3.63 0.34
CA ARG A 86 -15.07 4.09 1.11
C ARG A 86 -16.32 3.21 0.93
N ARG A 87 -16.59 2.76 -0.30
CA ARG A 87 -17.76 1.91 -0.58
C ARG A 87 -17.69 0.55 0.12
N ASN A 88 -16.49 0.03 0.29
CA ASN A 88 -16.26 -1.29 0.87
C ASN A 88 -15.96 -1.23 2.38
N SER A 89 -15.76 -0.04 2.97
CA SER A 89 -15.50 0.10 4.41
C SER A 89 -16.71 -0.28 5.29
N ASP A 90 -17.92 -0.22 4.73
CA ASP A 90 -19.17 -0.49 5.45
C ASP A 90 -19.74 -1.90 5.13
N ARG A 91 -18.97 -2.76 4.44
CA ARG A 91 -19.42 -4.14 4.12
C ARG A 91 -19.30 -5.05 5.34
N ASP A 92 -20.32 -5.88 5.61
CA ASP A 92 -20.29 -6.85 6.70
C ASP A 92 -19.45 -8.10 6.39
N ASP A 93 -19.29 -8.42 5.10
CA ASP A 93 -18.59 -9.61 4.58
C ASP A 93 -17.13 -9.33 4.21
N PHE A 94 -16.65 -8.09 4.40
CA PHE A 94 -15.30 -7.66 4.05
C PHE A 94 -14.75 -6.68 5.09
N ARG A 95 -13.55 -6.90 5.55
CA ARG A 95 -12.91 -6.02 6.54
C ARG A 95 -11.84 -5.14 5.90
N LEU A 96 -12.04 -3.84 6.00
CA LEU A 96 -11.02 -2.86 5.63
C LEU A 96 -10.37 -2.27 6.89
N VAL A 97 -9.04 -2.29 6.93
CA VAL A 97 -8.25 -1.69 8.01
C VAL A 97 -7.26 -0.72 7.40
N TRP A 98 -7.06 0.42 8.05
CA TRP A 98 -6.05 1.38 7.68
C TRP A 98 -5.09 1.58 8.85
N VAL A 99 -3.81 1.31 8.61
CA VAL A 99 -2.73 1.65 9.55
C VAL A 99 -2.13 2.98 9.10
N ARG A 100 -1.88 3.87 10.02
CA ARG A 100 -1.35 5.21 9.74
C ARG A 100 0.07 5.16 9.22
N GLY A 101 0.35 5.97 8.18
CA GLY A 101 1.70 6.33 7.75
C GLY A 101 2.05 7.78 8.11
N ASN A 102 3.30 8.16 7.90
CA ASN A 102 3.78 9.50 8.24
C ASN A 102 3.25 10.60 7.29
N HIS A 103 2.74 10.25 6.11
CA HIS A 103 2.14 11.18 5.15
C HIS A 103 0.62 11.36 5.34
N ASP A 104 -0.04 10.49 6.10
CA ASP A 104 -1.51 10.46 6.17
C ASP A 104 -2.14 11.64 6.94
N GLY A 105 -1.33 12.44 7.67
CA GLY A 105 -1.82 13.65 8.34
C GLY A 105 -2.76 13.42 9.52
N PRO A 106 -3.72 14.36 9.78
CA PRO A 106 -4.62 14.27 10.92
C PRO A 106 -5.61 13.10 10.77
N ILE A 107 -5.43 12.07 11.56
CA ILE A 107 -6.20 10.81 11.54
C ILE A 107 -7.70 11.07 11.68
N ASP A 108 -8.10 11.91 12.62
CA ASP A 108 -9.52 12.14 12.94
C ASP A 108 -10.30 12.67 11.72
N ILE A 109 -9.69 13.57 10.96
CA ILE A 109 -10.36 14.17 9.78
C ILE A 109 -10.48 13.13 8.67
N ILE A 110 -9.41 12.39 8.40
CA ILE A 110 -9.36 11.42 7.30
C ILE A 110 -10.29 10.25 7.61
N SER A 111 -10.27 9.73 8.83
CA SER A 111 -11.15 8.65 9.30
C SER A 111 -12.63 9.02 9.08
N HIS A 112 -13.02 10.24 9.44
CA HIS A 112 -14.40 10.71 9.22
C HIS A 112 -14.78 10.82 7.74
N ILE A 113 -13.86 11.27 6.88
CA ILE A 113 -14.12 11.44 5.45
C ILE A 113 -14.20 10.08 4.74
N VAL A 114 -13.28 9.18 5.08
CA VAL A 114 -13.15 7.88 4.41
C VAL A 114 -14.06 6.82 5.06
N GLY A 115 -14.47 7.02 6.31
CA GLY A 115 -15.31 6.10 7.08
C GLY A 115 -14.57 4.82 7.46
N VAL A 116 -13.25 4.89 7.64
CA VAL A 116 -12.39 3.77 8.05
C VAL A 116 -11.69 4.15 9.33
N GLU A 117 -11.67 3.22 10.30
CA GLU A 117 -10.85 3.38 11.49
C GLU A 117 -9.37 3.35 11.13
N ILE A 118 -8.60 4.33 11.60
CA ILE A 118 -7.16 4.42 11.36
C ILE A 118 -6.43 4.08 12.65
N LEU A 119 -5.57 3.07 12.58
CA LEU A 119 -4.82 2.54 13.72
C LEU A 119 -3.34 2.91 13.60
N ASP A 120 -2.62 2.99 14.71
CA ASP A 120 -1.16 3.15 14.67
C ASP A 120 -0.44 1.85 14.30
N GLU A 121 -1.03 0.71 14.62
CA GLU A 121 -0.57 -0.64 14.28
C GLU A 121 -1.77 -1.58 14.27
N TYR A 122 -1.64 -2.70 13.58
CA TYR A 122 -2.67 -3.71 13.53
C TYR A 122 -2.08 -5.12 13.66
N GLU A 123 -2.67 -5.95 14.49
CA GLU A 123 -2.34 -7.37 14.59
C GLU A 123 -3.43 -8.19 13.90
N TYR A 124 -3.12 -8.73 12.74
CA TYR A 124 -3.98 -9.64 12.01
C TYR A 124 -3.85 -11.06 12.57
N SER A 125 -4.96 -11.80 12.63
CA SER A 125 -4.96 -13.23 12.96
C SER A 125 -6.11 -13.96 12.25
N ASN A 126 -5.79 -15.12 11.65
CA ASN A 126 -6.77 -16.09 11.13
C ASN A 126 -6.82 -17.37 11.98
N GLY A 127 -6.24 -17.35 13.19
CA GLY A 127 -6.12 -18.52 14.08
C GLY A 127 -4.89 -19.40 13.81
N GLN A 128 -4.31 -19.34 12.63
CA GLN A 128 -3.10 -20.09 12.24
C GLN A 128 -1.86 -19.19 12.14
N VAL A 129 -2.04 -17.98 11.62
CA VAL A 129 -1.02 -16.94 11.49
C VAL A 129 -1.41 -15.74 12.33
N ARG A 130 -0.41 -15.17 13.03
CA ARG A 130 -0.49 -13.84 13.63
C ARG A 130 0.56 -12.96 12.96
N LEU A 131 0.11 -11.89 12.30
CA LEU A 131 0.94 -10.96 11.54
C LEU A 131 0.82 -9.55 12.14
N LEU A 132 1.93 -9.00 12.59
CA LEU A 132 2.00 -7.60 12.99
C LEU A 132 2.13 -6.72 11.75
N ILE A 133 1.26 -5.74 11.63
CA ILE A 133 1.20 -4.78 10.53
C ILE A 133 1.41 -3.39 11.11
N LEU A 134 2.47 -2.72 10.67
CA LEU A 134 2.81 -1.37 11.08
C LEU A 134 3.54 -0.66 9.92
N HIS A 135 3.39 0.65 9.83
CA HIS A 135 3.98 1.35 8.68
C HIS A 135 5.51 1.33 8.72
N GLY A 136 6.11 1.55 9.87
CA GLY A 136 7.56 1.44 10.06
C GLY A 136 8.28 2.78 10.27
N ASP A 137 7.60 3.90 10.08
CA ASP A 137 8.11 5.26 10.30
C ASP A 137 8.51 5.50 11.77
N GLN A 138 7.84 4.87 12.73
CA GLN A 138 8.20 4.94 14.14
C GLN A 138 9.61 4.41 14.44
N PHE A 139 10.19 3.62 13.56
CA PHE A 139 11.56 3.12 13.68
C PHE A 139 12.58 3.96 12.93
N ASP A 140 12.11 4.93 12.12
CA ASP A 140 12.97 5.80 11.33
C ASP A 140 13.47 6.98 12.16
N THR A 141 14.64 6.81 12.78
CA THR A 141 15.31 7.88 13.55
C THR A 141 15.93 8.96 12.68
N PHE A 142 16.11 8.70 11.37
CA PHE A 142 16.74 9.64 10.47
C PHE A 142 15.79 10.74 10.01
N THR A 143 14.57 10.37 9.63
CA THR A 143 13.52 11.30 9.20
C THR A 143 13.17 12.27 10.33
N THR A 144 13.15 11.78 11.57
CA THR A 144 12.89 12.59 12.76
C THR A 144 14.05 13.50 13.15
N ALA A 145 15.33 13.10 12.94
CA ALA A 145 16.49 13.87 13.35
C ALA A 145 16.86 15.00 12.37
N TYR A 146 16.56 14.85 11.07
CA TYR A 146 16.95 15.79 10.01
C TYR A 146 15.82 16.03 8.99
N PRO A 147 14.69 16.63 9.39
CA PRO A 147 13.51 16.78 8.52
C PRO A 147 13.81 17.53 7.21
N TRP A 148 14.52 18.68 7.30
CA TRP A 148 14.85 19.51 6.13
C TRP A 148 15.73 18.80 5.09
N LEU A 149 16.66 17.94 5.56
CA LEU A 149 17.52 17.17 4.68
C LEU A 149 16.76 16.03 4.01
N THR A 150 15.77 15.50 4.70
CA THR A 150 14.84 14.51 4.17
C THR A 150 13.98 15.12 3.08
N GLU A 151 13.41 16.31 3.30
CA GLU A 151 12.62 17.04 2.30
C GLU A 151 13.41 17.32 1.01
N VAL A 152 14.66 17.79 1.13
CA VAL A 152 15.54 18.01 -0.02
C VAL A 152 15.84 16.69 -0.75
N ALA A 153 16.14 15.63 -0.02
CA ALA A 153 16.40 14.31 -0.61
C ALA A 153 15.15 13.74 -1.30
N CYS A 154 13.98 13.89 -0.70
CA CYS A 154 12.70 13.51 -1.30
C CYS A 154 12.40 14.32 -2.56
N GLY A 155 12.65 15.63 -2.55
CA GLY A 155 12.47 16.49 -3.72
C GLY A 155 13.37 16.09 -4.90
N ILE A 156 14.65 15.81 -4.63
CA ILE A 156 15.59 15.30 -5.65
C ILE A 156 15.13 13.93 -6.16
N PHE A 157 14.72 13.06 -5.26
CA PHE A 157 14.26 11.72 -5.62
C PHE A 157 12.95 11.78 -6.45
N TYR A 158 12.00 12.63 -6.07
CA TYR A 158 10.80 12.91 -6.86
C TYR A 158 11.12 13.40 -8.28
N PHE A 159 12.09 14.34 -8.41
CA PHE A 159 12.57 14.80 -9.71
C PHE A 159 13.13 13.64 -10.54
N ILE A 160 13.93 12.77 -9.92
CA ILE A 160 14.47 11.58 -10.58
C ILE A 160 13.34 10.63 -11.02
N GLN A 161 12.36 10.36 -10.17
CA GLN A 161 11.21 9.52 -10.53
C GLN A 161 10.40 10.09 -11.70
N LYS A 162 10.25 11.41 -11.74
CA LYS A 162 9.43 12.10 -12.75
C LYS A 162 10.12 12.19 -14.12
N TYR A 163 11.42 12.45 -14.15
CA TYR A 163 12.15 12.80 -15.38
C TYR A 163 13.14 11.74 -15.86
N MET A 164 13.45 10.75 -15.05
CA MET A 164 14.37 9.67 -15.43
C MET A 164 13.59 8.36 -15.70
N PRO A 165 14.20 7.42 -16.47
CA PRO A 165 13.60 6.10 -16.64
C PRO A 165 13.32 5.45 -15.29
N HIS A 166 12.13 4.87 -15.13
CA HIS A 166 11.68 4.27 -13.86
C HIS A 166 12.66 3.25 -13.25
N ARG A 167 13.45 2.59 -14.11
CA ARG A 167 14.55 1.70 -13.68
C ARG A 167 15.65 2.44 -12.93
N ALA A 168 15.90 3.72 -13.25
CA ALA A 168 16.94 4.51 -12.61
C ALA A 168 16.59 4.86 -11.16
N ALA A 169 15.35 5.23 -10.87
CA ALA A 169 14.90 5.53 -9.50
C ALA A 169 15.02 4.28 -8.60
N ARG A 170 14.62 3.12 -9.11
CA ARG A 170 14.77 1.84 -8.40
C ARG A 170 16.23 1.47 -8.18
N TRP A 171 17.07 1.70 -9.19
CA TRP A 171 18.50 1.44 -9.10
C TRP A 171 19.18 2.35 -8.07
N ILE A 172 18.86 3.66 -8.05
CA ILE A 172 19.42 4.63 -7.10
C ILE A 172 19.08 4.23 -5.65
N ARG A 173 17.84 3.81 -5.37
CA ARG A 173 17.49 3.31 -4.03
C ARG A 173 18.32 2.09 -3.65
N ARG A 174 18.48 1.13 -4.56
CA ARG A 174 19.26 -0.08 -4.31
C ARG A 174 20.74 0.19 -4.06
N ILE A 175 21.34 1.19 -4.70
CA ILE A 175 22.77 1.53 -4.51
C ILE A 175 23.01 2.55 -3.41
N SER A 176 22.00 3.28 -2.96
CA SER A 176 22.13 4.25 -1.89
C SER A 176 22.42 3.53 -0.56
N LYS A 177 23.70 3.58 -0.13
CA LYS A 177 24.13 3.00 1.15
C LYS A 177 23.34 3.54 2.35
N ARG A 178 22.90 4.79 2.27
CA ARG A 178 22.11 5.44 3.31
C ARG A 178 20.70 4.84 3.38
N TRP A 179 20.05 4.71 2.22
CA TRP A 179 18.73 4.10 2.12
C TRP A 179 18.72 2.65 2.61
N GLN A 180 19.73 1.88 2.18
CA GLN A 180 19.90 0.50 2.64
C GLN A 180 20.10 0.40 4.15
N ARG A 181 20.93 1.27 4.74
CA ARG A 181 21.17 1.28 6.19
C ARG A 181 19.89 1.61 6.97
N ASN A 182 19.11 2.58 6.48
CA ASN A 182 17.84 2.93 7.11
C ASN A 182 16.83 1.80 7.01
N SER A 183 16.69 1.19 5.84
CA SER A 183 15.83 0.01 5.63
C SER A 183 16.23 -1.16 6.53
N GLN A 184 17.52 -1.45 6.67
CA GLN A 184 18.04 -2.47 7.58
C GLN A 184 17.77 -2.15 9.06
N LEU A 185 17.86 -0.87 9.46
CA LEU A 185 17.55 -0.44 10.82
C LEU A 185 16.06 -0.65 11.14
N ILE A 186 15.18 -0.25 10.21
CA ILE A 186 13.73 -0.43 10.35
C ILE A 186 13.40 -1.92 10.41
N GLN A 187 13.92 -2.72 9.49
CA GLN A 187 13.76 -4.18 9.49
C GLN A 187 14.15 -4.78 10.83
N ARG A 188 15.34 -4.47 11.34
CA ARG A 188 15.84 -4.98 12.62
C ARG A 188 14.91 -4.61 13.76
N ARG A 189 14.54 -3.33 13.90
CA ARG A 189 13.69 -2.83 14.99
C ARG A 189 12.29 -3.42 14.92
N ALA A 190 11.69 -3.51 13.73
CA ALA A 190 10.38 -4.14 13.53
C ALA A 190 10.41 -5.63 13.90
N THR A 191 11.49 -6.34 13.54
CA THR A 191 11.72 -7.75 13.91
C THR A 191 11.86 -7.92 15.43
N GLU A 192 12.68 -7.08 16.08
CA GLU A 192 12.83 -7.09 17.53
C GLU A 192 11.51 -6.79 18.26
N PHE A 193 10.73 -5.85 17.73
CA PHE A 193 9.43 -5.48 18.27
C PHE A 193 8.40 -6.61 18.13
N ALA A 194 8.30 -7.24 16.97
CA ALA A 194 7.42 -8.41 16.76
C ALA A 194 7.82 -9.58 17.69
N ARG A 195 9.12 -9.85 17.78
CA ARG A 195 9.65 -10.89 18.67
C ARG A 195 9.32 -10.64 20.14
N SER A 196 9.41 -9.40 20.61
CA SER A 196 9.05 -9.04 21.99
C SER A 196 7.57 -9.32 22.33
N ARG A 197 6.71 -9.35 21.29
CA ARG A 197 5.29 -9.71 21.40
C ARG A 197 5.00 -11.18 21.13
N GLY A 198 6.03 -12.01 20.93
CA GLY A 198 5.87 -13.42 20.60
C GLY A 198 5.29 -13.69 19.20
N LEU A 199 5.47 -12.74 18.28
CA LEU A 199 4.97 -12.83 16.91
C LEU A 199 6.08 -13.32 15.96
N ARG A 200 5.68 -14.12 14.97
CA ARG A 200 6.59 -14.72 13.98
C ARG A 200 6.58 -14.00 12.62
N TYR A 201 5.63 -13.10 12.40
CA TYR A 201 5.48 -12.34 11.16
C TYR A 201 5.31 -10.86 11.47
N VAL A 202 5.99 -10.02 10.69
CA VAL A 202 5.82 -8.57 10.72
C VAL A 202 5.91 -8.02 9.29
N THR A 203 5.02 -7.10 8.95
CA THR A 203 5.08 -6.38 7.68
C THR A 203 5.14 -4.88 7.91
N CYS A 204 6.01 -4.22 7.11
CA CYS A 204 6.17 -2.77 7.06
C CYS A 204 5.99 -2.25 5.63
N GLY A 205 5.80 -0.93 5.51
CA GLY A 205 5.95 -0.12 4.30
C GLY A 205 7.15 0.82 4.42
N HIS A 206 6.90 2.12 4.24
CA HIS A 206 7.75 3.29 4.51
C HIS A 206 9.07 3.36 3.72
N THR A 207 9.82 2.28 3.60
CA THR A 207 11.10 2.28 2.90
C THR A 207 10.97 2.12 1.39
N HIS A 208 9.78 1.78 0.89
CA HIS A 208 9.48 1.53 -0.53
C HIS A 208 10.33 0.42 -1.17
N LEU A 209 11.04 -0.38 -0.36
CA LEU A 209 11.87 -1.49 -0.85
C LEU A 209 11.20 -2.83 -0.52
N PRO A 210 10.55 -3.47 -1.51
CA PRO A 210 9.95 -4.78 -1.28
C PRO A 210 11.04 -5.78 -0.89
N LEU A 211 10.82 -6.45 0.25
CA LEU A 211 11.81 -7.34 0.86
C LEU A 211 11.13 -8.43 1.66
N VAL A 212 11.69 -9.62 1.64
CA VAL A 212 11.40 -10.70 2.59
C VAL A 212 12.71 -11.10 3.26
N ALA A 213 12.73 -11.17 4.58
CA ALA A 213 13.89 -11.58 5.35
C ALA A 213 13.48 -12.38 6.59
N ASP A 214 14.19 -13.45 6.86
CA ASP A 214 14.03 -14.25 8.07
C ASP A 214 15.17 -13.91 9.04
N THR A 215 14.82 -13.44 10.24
CA THR A 215 15.79 -13.03 11.25
C THR A 215 15.29 -13.46 12.65
N ASP A 216 16.09 -14.22 13.38
CA ASP A 216 15.80 -14.65 14.76
C ASP A 216 14.40 -15.29 14.94
N GLY A 217 13.95 -16.07 13.97
CA GLY A 217 12.67 -16.77 13.99
C GLY A 217 11.45 -15.90 13.65
N VAL A 218 11.67 -14.66 13.24
CA VAL A 218 10.65 -13.74 12.73
C VAL A 218 10.85 -13.50 11.25
N ARG A 219 9.79 -13.66 10.46
CA ARG A 219 9.75 -13.27 9.04
C ARG A 219 9.28 -11.82 8.93
N TYR A 220 10.19 -11.00 8.42
CA TYR A 220 9.92 -9.61 8.05
C TYR A 220 9.55 -9.53 6.57
N LEU A 221 8.49 -8.79 6.26
CA LEU A 221 8.10 -8.46 4.90
C LEU A 221 8.02 -6.93 4.76
N ASN A 222 8.42 -6.40 3.61
CA ASN A 222 8.11 -5.02 3.27
C ASN A 222 7.25 -5.02 2.01
N SER A 223 6.07 -4.39 2.09
CA SER A 223 5.08 -4.35 1.03
C SER A 223 5.45 -3.39 -0.12
N GLY A 224 6.61 -2.71 -0.03
CA GLY A 224 7.11 -1.85 -1.09
C GLY A 224 6.30 -0.59 -1.29
N THR A 225 5.98 -0.21 -2.54
CA THR A 225 5.26 1.02 -2.88
C THR A 225 4.48 0.88 -4.18
N TRP A 226 3.42 1.69 -4.32
CA TRP A 226 2.61 1.84 -5.54
C TRP A 226 2.99 3.09 -6.36
N THR A 227 4.17 3.65 -6.12
CA THR A 227 4.73 4.79 -6.87
C THR A 227 5.80 4.38 -7.88
N GLU A 228 6.15 3.12 -7.94
CA GLU A 228 7.12 2.59 -8.91
C GLU A 228 6.42 1.90 -10.08
N TYR A 229 7.18 1.72 -11.17
CA TYR A 229 6.71 1.00 -12.35
C TYR A 229 6.39 -0.47 -12.00
N PRO A 230 5.29 -1.03 -12.58
CA PRO A 230 4.88 -2.41 -12.30
C PRO A 230 6.00 -3.43 -12.50
N PRO A 231 5.89 -4.57 -11.80
CA PRO A 231 4.77 -4.98 -10.97
C PRO A 231 4.78 -4.32 -9.58
N CYS A 232 3.58 -3.99 -9.06
CA CYS A 232 3.39 -3.38 -7.74
C CYS A 232 3.29 -4.45 -6.66
N PRO A 233 4.04 -4.33 -5.55
CA PRO A 233 4.07 -5.35 -4.51
C PRO A 233 2.87 -5.26 -3.55
N PHE A 234 2.50 -6.42 -2.99
CA PHE A 234 1.57 -6.55 -1.88
C PHE A 234 1.93 -7.79 -1.04
N VAL A 235 1.50 -7.83 0.21
CA VAL A 235 1.65 -9.02 1.07
C VAL A 235 0.32 -9.76 1.09
N SER A 236 0.37 -11.08 0.95
CA SER A 236 -0.78 -11.98 1.01
C SER A 236 -0.67 -12.92 2.20
N VAL A 237 -1.81 -13.22 2.83
CA VAL A 237 -1.97 -14.29 3.81
C VAL A 237 -3.02 -15.25 3.29
N LYS A 238 -2.66 -16.55 3.22
CA LYS A 238 -3.57 -17.63 2.87
C LYS A 238 -3.26 -18.86 3.72
N GLY A 239 -4.17 -19.24 4.62
CA GLY A 239 -3.95 -20.29 5.60
C GLY A 239 -2.73 -19.98 6.48
N THR A 240 -1.69 -20.81 6.37
CA THR A 240 -0.43 -20.65 7.10
C THR A 240 0.65 -19.87 6.34
N GLU A 241 0.38 -19.51 5.09
CA GLU A 241 1.36 -18.88 4.20
C GLU A 241 1.25 -17.38 4.26
N VAL A 242 2.40 -16.71 4.41
CA VAL A 242 2.57 -15.25 4.31
C VAL A 242 3.61 -15.00 3.24
N ARG A 243 3.21 -14.31 2.16
CA ARG A 243 4.06 -14.11 0.98
C ARG A 243 4.09 -12.65 0.54
N LEU A 244 5.16 -12.27 -0.13
CA LEU A 244 5.25 -11.04 -0.92
C LEU A 244 4.90 -11.39 -2.36
N GLU A 245 3.85 -10.80 -2.86
CA GLU A 245 3.31 -11.01 -4.20
C GLU A 245 3.38 -9.73 -5.02
N TYR A 246 3.09 -9.83 -6.32
CA TYR A 246 3.17 -8.67 -7.23
C TYR A 246 1.95 -8.59 -8.14
N TRP A 247 1.43 -7.36 -8.31
CA TRP A 247 0.31 -7.04 -9.19
C TRP A 247 0.79 -6.36 -10.49
N PRO A 248 0.29 -6.70 -11.68
CA PRO A 248 -0.74 -7.72 -11.90
C PRO A 248 -0.20 -9.14 -11.68
N ILE A 249 -1.05 -10.01 -11.16
CA ILE A 249 -0.75 -11.42 -11.03
C ILE A 249 -0.77 -12.04 -12.43
N ALA A 250 0.22 -12.87 -12.76
CA ALA A 250 0.25 -13.55 -14.04
C ALA A 250 -1.02 -14.40 -14.24
N GLY A 251 -1.73 -14.17 -15.35
CA GLY A 251 -2.99 -14.87 -15.67
C GLY A 251 -4.27 -14.20 -15.15
N VAL A 252 -4.18 -13.18 -14.29
CA VAL A 252 -5.33 -12.36 -13.91
C VAL A 252 -5.43 -11.20 -14.87
N VAL A 253 -6.37 -11.24 -15.79
CA VAL A 253 -6.74 -10.11 -16.64
C VAL A 253 -7.62 -9.20 -15.79
N ALA A 254 -7.13 -8.02 -15.42
CA ALA A 254 -8.01 -6.98 -14.90
C ALA A 254 -9.00 -6.62 -16.02
N GLU A 255 -10.26 -7.01 -15.89
CA GLU A 255 -11.29 -6.57 -16.83
C GLU A 255 -11.28 -5.04 -16.88
N PRO A 256 -11.16 -4.43 -18.09
CA PRO A 256 -11.32 -2.99 -18.18
C PRO A 256 -12.75 -2.67 -17.75
N LEU A 257 -12.90 -1.86 -16.70
CA LEU A 257 -14.16 -1.27 -16.34
C LEU A 257 -14.73 -0.60 -17.60
N ASN A 258 -15.82 -1.16 -18.08
CA ASN A 258 -16.60 -0.59 -19.16
C ASN A 258 -17.17 0.73 -18.62
N THR A 259 -16.49 1.85 -18.91
CA THR A 259 -16.93 3.20 -18.54
C THR A 259 -18.01 3.70 -19.49
N GLU A 260 -18.72 2.81 -20.18
CA GLU A 260 -19.88 3.17 -20.98
C GLU A 260 -21.16 2.88 -20.22
N ALA A 261 -21.92 3.94 -20.04
CA ALA A 261 -23.33 4.03 -19.73
C ALA A 261 -23.76 3.98 -18.23
N GLU A 262 -23.64 5.11 -17.59
CA GLU A 262 -24.85 5.61 -16.93
C GLU A 262 -25.39 6.78 -17.74
N PRO A 263 -26.66 6.72 -18.21
CA PRO A 263 -27.27 7.85 -18.86
C PRO A 263 -27.49 8.99 -17.88
N ALA A 264 -27.17 10.17 -18.35
CA ALA A 264 -27.32 11.44 -17.71
C ALA A 264 -28.61 11.59 -16.88
N THR A 265 -28.40 11.95 -15.60
CA THR A 265 -29.11 12.99 -14.89
C THR A 265 -30.62 13.10 -15.09
N ARG A 266 -31.33 12.64 -14.09
CA ARG A 266 -32.55 13.37 -13.70
C ARG A 266 -32.12 14.75 -13.18
N PRO A 267 -32.66 15.84 -13.74
CA PRO A 267 -32.46 17.17 -13.17
C PRO A 267 -33.03 17.18 -11.75
N LEU A 268 -32.23 17.60 -10.79
CA LEU A 268 -32.71 17.92 -9.46
C LEU A 268 -33.81 18.97 -9.59
N ALA A 269 -35.04 18.61 -9.24
CA ALA A 269 -36.15 19.53 -9.13
C ALA A 269 -35.78 20.60 -8.10
N ILE A 270 -35.70 21.85 -8.51
CA ILE A 270 -35.51 22.99 -7.63
C ILE A 270 -36.76 23.07 -6.74
N PRO A 271 -36.63 23.02 -5.41
CA PRO A 271 -37.75 23.19 -4.52
C PRO A 271 -38.36 24.60 -4.69
N PRO A 272 -39.68 24.75 -4.59
CA PRO A 272 -40.32 26.06 -4.69
C PRO A 272 -39.82 27.01 -3.58
N PRO A 273 -39.79 28.33 -3.83
CA PRO A 273 -39.38 29.31 -2.83
C PRO A 273 -40.36 29.29 -1.63
N LEU A 274 -39.76 29.40 -0.44
CA LEU A 274 -40.51 29.51 0.81
C LEU A 274 -41.42 30.74 0.76
N PRO A 275 -42.65 30.65 1.30
CA PRO A 275 -43.55 31.80 1.38
C PRO A 275 -42.93 32.88 2.27
N ALA A 276 -43.05 34.13 1.83
CA ALA A 276 -42.63 35.30 2.60
C ALA A 276 -43.43 35.35 3.91
N LEU A 277 -42.71 35.37 5.03
CA LEU A 277 -43.29 35.68 6.32
C LEU A 277 -43.71 37.17 6.33
N GLY A 278 -45.01 37.39 6.40
CA GLY A 278 -45.58 38.68 6.67
C GLY A 278 -45.50 39.03 8.16
#